data_960c493c3b879e0ec65e884c793f93cc
#
_entry.id   960c493c3b879e0ec65e884c793f93cc
#
_cell.length_a   1.000
_cell.length_b   1.000
_cell.length_c   1.000
_cell.angle_alpha   90.00
_cell.angle_beta   90.00
_cell.angle_gamma   90.00
#
_symmetry.space_group_name_H-M   'P 1'
#
loop_
_entity.id
_entity.type
_entity.pdbx_description
1 polymer ?
#
loop_
_entity_poly.entity_id
_entity_poly.type
_entity_poly.pdbx_seq_one_letter_code
_entity_poly.pdbx_strand_id
1 'polypeptide(L)'
;MNKVLDPQGVRPEGLNDRENWEGPASDGHVFRAGELDLSHKVILYLDDISVSFDGFKALNKLNLAIDAGELRCIIGPNGAGKTTMMDVITGKTRPDEGKCFFGQTIDLTRMTEPEIAHAGIGRKFQKPTIFEHHTAFENLELAMKMDKRVWKSLFAALSDDEYDRVSDVLRQIRLDHEAERPAGLLSHGQKQWLEIGMLLMQEPRLLLLDEPVAGMTDDETERTAELFVSLAGKHSLVVVEHDMSFVEALGGMVTVLHEGSVLAEGDLATVQNDQRVIEVYLGR
;
A
#
# COMPACT_ATOMS: atom_id res chain seq x y z
N MET A 1 12.83 12.81 -17.65
CA MET A 1 11.81 13.74 -18.18
C MET A 1 10.54 13.36 -17.43
N ASN A 2 10.22 14.09 -16.35
CA ASN A 2 9.03 13.82 -15.53
C ASN A 2 7.78 14.04 -16.39
N LYS A 3 7.06 12.98 -16.74
CA LYS A 3 5.68 13.11 -17.19
C LYS A 3 4.84 13.44 -15.97
N VAL A 4 4.71 14.71 -15.68
CA VAL A 4 3.72 15.24 -14.74
C VAL A 4 2.36 14.87 -15.36
N LEU A 5 1.48 14.24 -14.57
CA LEU A 5 0.08 14.09 -14.97
C LEU A 5 -0.47 15.48 -15.26
N ASP A 6 -1.10 15.65 -16.43
CA ASP A 6 -1.85 16.85 -16.73
C ASP A 6 -2.91 17.03 -15.64
N PRO A 7 -3.12 18.24 -15.09
CA PRO A 7 -4.15 18.51 -14.10
C PRO A 7 -5.59 18.12 -14.50
N GLN A 8 -5.78 17.71 -15.75
CA GLN A 8 -7.05 17.24 -16.29
C GLN A 8 -7.19 15.71 -16.30
N GLY A 9 -6.29 14.95 -15.66
CA GLY A 9 -6.42 13.51 -15.53
C GLY A 9 -6.17 12.74 -16.82
N VAL A 10 -5.26 13.22 -17.68
CA VAL A 10 -4.91 12.52 -18.92
C VAL A 10 -4.16 11.22 -18.57
N ARG A 11 -4.65 10.14 -19.12
CA ARG A 11 -4.08 8.79 -19.01
C ARG A 11 -2.62 8.77 -19.43
N PRO A 12 -1.73 8.06 -18.73
CA PRO A 12 -0.39 7.79 -19.25
C PRO A 12 -0.50 7.15 -20.65
N GLU A 13 0.23 7.69 -21.63
CA GLU A 13 0.27 7.11 -22.97
C GLU A 13 0.69 5.63 -22.88
N GLY A 14 -0.07 4.75 -23.52
CA GLY A 14 0.22 3.30 -23.56
C GLY A 14 -0.74 2.41 -22.77
N LEU A 15 -1.69 2.97 -21.98
CA LEU A 15 -2.69 2.17 -21.24
C LEU A 15 -3.97 1.86 -22.05
N ASN A 16 -4.13 2.43 -23.24
CA ASN A 16 -5.37 2.35 -24.01
C ASN A 16 -5.54 1.13 -24.92
N ASP A 17 -4.45 0.47 -25.35
CA ASP A 17 -4.51 -0.61 -26.34
C ASP A 17 -3.93 -1.90 -25.75
N ARG A 18 -4.72 -2.59 -24.95
CA ARG A 18 -4.28 -3.76 -24.18
C ARG A 18 -4.36 -5.08 -24.90
N GLU A 19 -5.13 -5.22 -25.95
CA GLU A 19 -5.18 -6.46 -26.71
C GLU A 19 -3.92 -6.65 -27.57
N ASN A 20 -3.16 -5.57 -27.86
CA ASN A 20 -1.97 -5.59 -28.72
C ASN A 20 -0.78 -4.79 -28.18
N TRP A 21 -0.72 -4.45 -26.87
CA TRP A 21 0.40 -3.65 -26.36
C TRP A 21 1.65 -4.49 -26.17
N GLU A 22 2.59 -4.37 -27.09
CA GLU A 22 3.98 -4.81 -26.96
C GLU A 22 4.82 -3.61 -26.50
N GLY A 23 4.88 -3.37 -25.19
CA GLY A 23 5.72 -2.30 -24.64
C GLY A 23 7.20 -2.58 -24.85
N PRO A 24 8.04 -1.54 -25.04
CA PRO A 24 9.47 -1.74 -25.10
C PRO A 24 9.96 -2.23 -23.73
N ALA A 25 10.30 -3.50 -23.64
CA ALA A 25 11.08 -4.01 -22.53
C ALA A 25 12.43 -3.31 -22.53
N SER A 26 12.92 -2.85 -21.39
CA SER A 26 14.23 -2.21 -21.27
C SER A 26 15.38 -3.09 -21.77
N ASP A 27 15.16 -4.41 -21.92
CA ASP A 27 16.13 -5.41 -22.34
C ASP A 27 15.59 -6.37 -23.41
N GLY A 28 14.57 -5.98 -24.19
CA GLY A 28 13.94 -6.86 -25.17
C GLY A 28 13.03 -7.94 -24.55
N HIS A 29 12.74 -7.86 -23.25
CA HIS A 29 11.82 -8.76 -22.57
C HIS A 29 10.36 -8.39 -22.96
N VAL A 30 9.61 -9.37 -23.43
CA VAL A 30 8.17 -9.22 -23.71
C VAL A 30 7.40 -9.72 -22.49
N PHE A 31 6.73 -8.81 -21.77
CA PHE A 31 5.94 -9.16 -20.60
C PHE A 31 4.72 -9.98 -20.97
N ARG A 32 4.47 -11.06 -20.22
CA ARG A 32 3.28 -11.90 -20.38
C ARG A 32 2.11 -11.30 -19.60
N ALA A 33 0.89 -11.63 -20.04
CA ALA A 33 -0.31 -11.28 -19.28
C ALA A 33 -0.22 -11.87 -17.86
N GLY A 34 -0.36 -11.01 -16.82
CA GLY A 34 -0.21 -11.39 -15.42
C GLY A 34 1.21 -11.26 -14.84
N GLU A 35 2.23 -10.92 -15.65
CA GLU A 35 3.55 -10.55 -15.18
C GLU A 35 3.58 -9.06 -14.82
N LEU A 36 4.21 -8.69 -13.70
CA LEU A 36 4.28 -7.29 -13.25
C LEU A 36 5.23 -6.50 -14.14
N ASP A 37 4.68 -5.60 -14.94
CA ASP A 37 5.42 -4.69 -15.80
C ASP A 37 5.53 -3.30 -15.16
N LEU A 38 6.77 -2.88 -14.88
CA LEU A 38 7.12 -1.57 -14.33
C LEU A 38 7.93 -0.71 -15.31
N SER A 39 7.94 -1.03 -16.60
CA SER A 39 8.72 -0.31 -17.61
C SER A 39 8.42 1.20 -17.66
N HIS A 40 7.20 1.61 -17.33
CA HIS A 40 6.79 3.01 -17.20
C HIS A 40 6.87 3.58 -15.77
N LYS A 41 7.49 2.82 -14.84
CA LYS A 41 7.66 3.20 -13.44
C LYS A 41 6.37 3.35 -12.61
N VAL A 42 5.20 3.14 -13.18
CA VAL A 42 3.92 3.18 -12.46
C VAL A 42 3.65 1.80 -11.86
N ILE A 43 3.44 1.74 -10.55
CA ILE A 43 3.10 0.50 -9.86
C ILE A 43 1.60 0.31 -9.68
N LEU A 44 0.85 1.41 -9.52
CA LEU A 44 -0.60 1.37 -9.36
C LEU A 44 -1.25 2.45 -10.20
N TYR A 45 -2.29 2.08 -10.94
CA TYR A 45 -3.06 3.02 -11.74
C TYR A 45 -4.56 2.74 -11.62
N LEU A 46 -5.30 3.75 -11.16
CA LEU A 46 -6.75 3.78 -11.13
C LEU A 46 -7.25 4.65 -12.28
N ASP A 47 -8.15 4.12 -13.11
CA ASP A 47 -8.68 4.73 -14.31
C ASP A 47 -10.20 4.85 -14.22
N ASP A 48 -10.70 6.07 -14.02
CA ASP A 48 -12.13 6.43 -13.94
C ASP A 48 -12.93 5.54 -12.95
N ILE A 49 -12.32 5.16 -11.83
CA ILE A 49 -12.95 4.30 -10.83
C ILE A 49 -14.16 4.98 -10.21
N SER A 50 -15.32 4.35 -10.36
CA SER A 50 -16.57 4.78 -9.70
C SER A 50 -17.14 3.65 -8.87
N VAL A 51 -17.58 3.97 -7.64
CA VAL A 51 -18.22 3.04 -6.71
C VAL A 51 -19.39 3.74 -6.04
N SER A 52 -20.54 3.08 -6.03
CA SER A 52 -21.75 3.58 -5.37
C SER A 52 -22.30 2.57 -4.36
N PHE A 53 -22.74 3.03 -3.20
CA PHE A 53 -23.44 2.24 -2.19
C PHE A 53 -24.82 2.87 -1.93
N ASP A 54 -25.89 2.14 -2.22
CA ASP A 54 -27.27 2.60 -1.99
C ASP A 54 -27.57 4.01 -2.56
N GLY A 55 -26.98 4.31 -3.73
CA GLY A 55 -27.14 5.59 -4.41
C GLY A 55 -26.18 6.70 -3.97
N PHE A 56 -25.35 6.46 -2.95
CA PHE A 56 -24.26 7.36 -2.56
C PHE A 56 -22.99 6.99 -3.33
N LYS A 57 -22.42 7.95 -4.06
CA LYS A 57 -21.14 7.78 -4.75
C LYS A 57 -19.98 7.91 -3.76
N ALA A 58 -19.37 6.79 -3.44
CA ALA A 58 -18.18 6.74 -2.58
C ALA A 58 -16.89 7.05 -3.36
N LEU A 59 -16.82 6.63 -4.63
CA LEU A 59 -15.78 7.04 -5.58
C LEU A 59 -16.48 7.55 -6.85
N ASN A 60 -15.95 8.63 -7.40
CA ASN A 60 -16.52 9.33 -8.54
C ASN A 60 -15.44 9.62 -9.57
N LYS A 61 -15.27 8.74 -10.55
CA LYS A 61 -14.24 8.82 -11.60
C LYS A 61 -12.85 9.10 -11.03
N LEU A 62 -12.49 8.35 -10.00
CA LEU A 62 -11.18 8.49 -9.37
C LEU A 62 -10.09 8.07 -10.35
N ASN A 63 -9.18 9.00 -10.62
CA ASN A 63 -7.96 8.79 -11.38
C ASN A 63 -6.77 9.00 -10.46
N LEU A 64 -5.88 8.01 -10.34
CA LEU A 64 -4.70 8.08 -9.48
C LEU A 64 -3.59 7.22 -10.06
N ALA A 65 -2.39 7.76 -10.15
CA ALA A 65 -1.19 7.00 -10.51
C ALA A 65 -0.15 7.11 -9.39
N ILE A 66 0.47 5.98 -9.05
CA ILE A 66 1.51 5.88 -8.03
C ILE A 66 2.72 5.23 -8.67
N ASP A 67 3.89 5.83 -8.49
CA ASP A 67 5.13 5.34 -9.07
C ASP A 67 5.74 4.20 -8.23
N ALA A 68 6.53 3.36 -8.88
CA ALA A 68 7.26 2.29 -8.22
C ALA A 68 8.31 2.87 -7.25
N GLY A 69 8.29 2.40 -6.01
CA GLY A 69 9.16 2.89 -4.94
C GLY A 69 8.67 4.19 -4.29
N GLU A 70 7.55 4.74 -4.72
CA GLU A 70 6.99 5.97 -4.17
C GLU A 70 6.37 5.74 -2.79
N LEU A 71 6.51 6.76 -1.90
CA LEU A 71 5.74 6.91 -0.68
C LEU A 71 4.66 7.98 -0.93
N ARG A 72 3.40 7.55 -0.96
CA ARG A 72 2.23 8.39 -1.20
C ARG A 72 1.36 8.46 0.04
N CYS A 73 1.11 9.66 0.53
CA CYS A 73 0.13 9.93 1.58
C CYS A 73 -1.22 10.28 0.96
N ILE A 74 -2.29 9.61 1.40
CA ILE A 74 -3.66 9.91 1.00
C ILE A 74 -4.37 10.55 2.18
N ILE A 75 -4.74 11.81 2.04
CA ILE A 75 -5.48 12.55 3.06
C ILE A 75 -6.86 12.97 2.55
N GLY A 76 -7.71 13.44 3.43
CA GLY A 76 -9.05 13.91 3.08
C GLY A 76 -10.03 13.73 4.25
N PRO A 77 -11.17 14.42 4.23
CA PRO A 77 -12.18 14.31 5.28
C PRO A 77 -12.78 12.90 5.38
N ASN A 78 -13.53 12.65 6.45
CA ASN A 78 -14.31 11.43 6.57
C ASN A 78 -15.35 11.36 5.45
N GLY A 79 -15.47 10.17 4.83
CA GLY A 79 -16.36 9.99 3.68
C GLY A 79 -15.75 10.42 2.32
N ALA A 80 -14.51 10.88 2.27
CA ALA A 80 -13.84 11.26 1.02
C ALA A 80 -13.57 10.08 0.06
N GLY A 81 -13.78 8.83 0.48
CA GLY A 81 -13.57 7.64 -0.34
C GLY A 81 -12.26 6.88 -0.08
N LYS A 82 -11.44 7.30 0.89
CA LYS A 82 -10.11 6.70 1.17
C LYS A 82 -10.16 5.19 1.38
N THR A 83 -11.01 4.71 2.30
CA THR A 83 -11.16 3.27 2.57
C THR A 83 -11.74 2.52 1.37
N THR A 84 -12.72 3.11 0.67
CA THR A 84 -13.30 2.51 -0.53
C THR A 84 -12.27 2.36 -1.65
N MET A 85 -11.38 3.35 -1.82
CA MET A 85 -10.26 3.26 -2.76
C MET A 85 -9.35 2.07 -2.41
N MET A 86 -8.97 1.92 -1.15
CA MET A 86 -8.15 0.77 -0.70
C MET A 86 -8.89 -0.56 -0.86
N ASP A 87 -10.20 -0.58 -0.62
CA ASP A 87 -11.04 -1.77 -0.81
C ASP A 87 -11.14 -2.17 -2.29
N VAL A 88 -11.12 -1.20 -3.22
CA VAL A 88 -11.06 -1.47 -4.67
C VAL A 88 -9.69 -2.05 -5.05
N ILE A 89 -8.59 -1.46 -4.58
CA ILE A 89 -7.23 -1.92 -4.89
C ILE A 89 -7.03 -3.37 -4.41
N THR A 90 -7.59 -3.73 -3.25
CA THR A 90 -7.46 -5.08 -2.68
C THR A 90 -8.50 -6.07 -3.18
N GLY A 91 -9.45 -5.66 -4.02
CA GLY A 91 -10.48 -6.52 -4.59
C GLY A 91 -11.65 -6.83 -3.65
N LYS A 92 -11.67 -6.24 -2.44
CA LYS A 92 -12.78 -6.36 -1.49
C LYS A 92 -14.04 -5.68 -1.99
N THR A 93 -13.89 -4.57 -2.73
CA THR A 93 -14.99 -3.86 -3.40
C THR A 93 -14.76 -3.87 -4.90
N ARG A 94 -15.76 -4.30 -5.68
CA ARG A 94 -15.72 -4.20 -7.14
C ARG A 94 -16.20 -2.81 -7.57
N PRO A 95 -15.48 -2.10 -8.44
CA PRO A 95 -15.97 -0.85 -8.98
C PRO A 95 -17.16 -1.07 -9.93
N ASP A 96 -18.09 -0.10 -9.96
CA ASP A 96 -19.21 -0.07 -10.91
C ASP A 96 -18.69 0.26 -12.32
N GLU A 97 -17.71 1.17 -12.39
CA GLU A 97 -17.06 1.63 -13.62
C GLU A 97 -15.56 1.82 -13.38
N GLY A 98 -14.79 1.81 -14.48
CA GLY A 98 -13.36 2.04 -14.47
C GLY A 98 -12.54 0.77 -14.29
N LYS A 99 -11.21 0.94 -14.18
CA LYS A 99 -10.25 -0.15 -14.05
C LYS A 99 -9.14 0.21 -13.07
N CYS A 100 -8.61 -0.81 -12.40
CA CYS A 100 -7.48 -0.69 -11.49
C CYS A 100 -6.37 -1.64 -11.93
N PHE A 101 -5.17 -1.10 -12.13
CA PHE A 101 -4.04 -1.83 -12.66
C PHE A 101 -2.87 -1.83 -11.69
N PHE A 102 -2.27 -2.99 -11.50
CA PHE A 102 -1.00 -3.18 -10.82
C PHE A 102 0.10 -3.40 -11.85
N GLY A 103 1.04 -2.45 -11.91
CA GLY A 103 1.87 -2.28 -13.09
C GLY A 103 1.03 -1.97 -14.32
N GLN A 104 1.46 -2.44 -15.49
CA GLN A 104 0.74 -2.16 -16.74
C GLN A 104 -0.11 -3.32 -17.23
N THR A 105 0.12 -4.52 -16.72
CA THR A 105 -0.45 -5.76 -17.27
C THR A 105 -1.47 -6.43 -16.36
N ILE A 106 -1.46 -6.15 -15.03
CA ILE A 106 -2.31 -6.84 -14.07
C ILE A 106 -3.56 -6.03 -13.77
N ASP A 107 -4.71 -6.47 -14.28
CA ASP A 107 -6.03 -5.85 -14.04
C ASP A 107 -6.62 -6.39 -12.72
N LEU A 108 -6.49 -5.62 -11.63
CA LEU A 108 -6.97 -5.99 -10.29
C LEU A 108 -8.50 -6.15 -10.23
N THR A 109 -9.25 -5.48 -11.10
CA THR A 109 -10.72 -5.57 -11.11
C THR A 109 -11.23 -6.96 -11.47
N ARG A 110 -10.36 -7.82 -12.02
CA ARG A 110 -10.68 -9.20 -12.43
C ARG A 110 -10.16 -10.26 -11.46
N MET A 111 -9.41 -9.83 -10.42
CA MET A 111 -8.76 -10.72 -9.47
C MET A 111 -9.57 -10.84 -8.17
N THR A 112 -9.34 -11.91 -7.43
CA THR A 112 -9.81 -12.10 -6.06
C THR A 112 -8.80 -11.53 -5.06
N GLU A 113 -9.23 -11.22 -3.83
CA GLU A 113 -8.34 -10.73 -2.77
C GLU A 113 -7.07 -11.59 -2.59
N PRO A 114 -7.14 -12.94 -2.51
CA PRO A 114 -5.94 -13.77 -2.42
C PRO A 114 -5.01 -13.67 -3.62
N GLU A 115 -5.54 -13.57 -4.84
CA GLU A 115 -4.73 -13.40 -6.06
C GLU A 115 -4.01 -12.06 -6.05
N ILE A 116 -4.67 -10.98 -5.61
CA ILE A 116 -4.08 -9.63 -5.46
C ILE A 116 -2.95 -9.65 -4.42
N ALA A 117 -3.17 -10.29 -3.27
CA ALA A 117 -2.13 -10.46 -2.26
C ALA A 117 -0.92 -11.25 -2.79
N HIS A 118 -1.15 -12.33 -3.55
CA HIS A 118 -0.08 -13.11 -4.18
C HIS A 118 0.65 -12.34 -5.29
N ALA A 119 -0.03 -11.41 -5.96
CA ALA A 119 0.61 -10.53 -6.95
C ALA A 119 1.61 -9.54 -6.32
N GLY A 120 1.53 -9.34 -4.99
CA GLY A 120 2.48 -8.52 -4.25
C GLY A 120 1.89 -7.21 -3.70
N ILE A 121 0.58 -7.17 -3.45
CA ILE A 121 -0.07 -6.06 -2.75
C ILE A 121 -0.38 -6.49 -1.32
N GLY A 122 0.28 -5.89 -0.34
CA GLY A 122 0.03 -6.09 1.09
C GLY A 122 -0.86 -4.97 1.65
N ARG A 123 -1.84 -5.31 2.48
CA ARG A 123 -2.66 -4.32 3.19
C ARG A 123 -2.62 -4.57 4.69
N LYS A 124 -2.29 -3.51 5.44
CA LYS A 124 -2.47 -3.44 6.88
C LYS A 124 -3.88 -2.93 7.16
N PHE A 125 -4.63 -3.71 7.94
CA PHE A 125 -5.95 -3.30 8.41
C PHE A 125 -5.85 -2.53 9.74
N GLN A 126 -6.89 -1.79 10.11
CA GLN A 126 -6.93 -1.02 11.36
C GLN A 126 -6.81 -1.88 12.62
N LYS A 127 -7.32 -3.13 12.59
CA LYS A 127 -7.21 -4.06 13.73
C LYS A 127 -6.03 -4.99 13.51
N PRO A 128 -5.09 -5.09 14.46
CA PRO A 128 -3.96 -6.02 14.37
C PRO A 128 -4.43 -7.46 14.20
N THR A 129 -3.79 -8.17 13.26
CA THR A 129 -4.07 -9.59 12.94
C THR A 129 -2.93 -10.50 13.37
N ILE A 130 -2.34 -10.23 14.55
CA ILE A 130 -1.24 -11.00 15.12
C ILE A 130 -1.75 -12.23 15.88
N PHE A 131 -0.93 -13.27 15.97
CA PHE A 131 -1.16 -14.45 16.79
C PHE A 131 -0.62 -14.20 18.19
N GLU A 132 -1.48 -13.76 19.11
CA GLU A 132 -1.09 -13.27 20.46
C GLU A 132 -0.36 -14.31 21.33
N HIS A 133 -0.62 -15.61 21.13
CA HIS A 133 0.00 -16.70 21.88
C HIS A 133 1.35 -17.14 21.32
N HIS A 134 1.71 -16.70 20.12
CA HIS A 134 2.99 -16.95 19.49
C HIS A 134 3.98 -15.82 19.80
N THR A 135 5.27 -16.12 19.72
CA THR A 135 6.31 -15.10 19.85
C THR A 135 6.31 -14.15 18.66
N ALA A 136 7.02 -13.01 18.76
CA ALA A 136 7.21 -12.12 17.63
C ALA A 136 7.90 -12.84 16.46
N PHE A 137 8.89 -13.68 16.75
CA PHE A 137 9.59 -14.51 15.76
C PHE A 137 8.63 -15.47 15.06
N GLU A 138 7.85 -16.24 15.80
CA GLU A 138 6.88 -17.22 15.25
C GLU A 138 5.80 -16.54 14.40
N ASN A 139 5.35 -15.34 14.75
CA ASN A 139 4.42 -14.56 13.93
C ASN A 139 5.00 -14.26 12.54
N LEU A 140 6.26 -13.84 12.47
CA LEU A 140 6.94 -13.58 11.21
C LEU A 140 7.18 -14.87 10.41
N GLU A 141 7.57 -15.95 11.07
CA GLU A 141 7.73 -17.27 10.45
C GLU A 141 6.42 -17.74 9.80
N LEU A 142 5.29 -17.65 10.52
CA LEU A 142 3.97 -18.03 9.99
C LEU A 142 3.52 -17.17 8.80
N ALA A 143 3.96 -15.90 8.75
CA ALA A 143 3.64 -14.97 7.67
C ALA A 143 4.53 -15.14 6.43
N MET A 144 5.63 -15.91 6.54
CA MET A 144 6.59 -16.08 5.46
C MET A 144 5.93 -16.69 4.21
N LYS A 145 6.32 -16.17 3.04
CA LYS A 145 5.92 -16.72 1.74
C LYS A 145 6.62 -18.06 1.51
N MET A 146 5.96 -19.14 1.87
CA MET A 146 6.47 -20.51 1.71
C MET A 146 5.73 -21.26 0.61
N ASP A 147 6.45 -22.18 -0.08
CA ASP A 147 5.81 -23.18 -0.95
C ASP A 147 5.07 -24.19 -0.06
N LYS A 148 3.75 -24.00 0.09
CA LYS A 148 2.86 -24.73 0.99
C LYS A 148 2.62 -26.17 0.53
N ARG A 149 3.64 -26.92 0.11
CA ARG A 149 3.56 -28.37 -0.02
C ARG A 149 3.47 -28.98 1.35
N VAL A 150 2.29 -29.47 1.70
CA VAL A 150 1.87 -29.99 3.01
C VAL A 150 2.92 -30.91 3.71
N TRP A 151 3.73 -31.61 2.94
CA TRP A 151 4.76 -32.52 3.45
C TRP A 151 6.07 -31.81 3.86
N LYS A 152 6.34 -30.62 3.37
CA LYS A 152 7.52 -29.85 3.79
C LYS A 152 7.27 -29.08 5.10
N SER A 153 6.04 -28.59 5.31
CA SER A 153 5.72 -27.79 6.51
C SER A 153 5.52 -28.59 7.79
N LEU A 154 5.31 -29.92 7.69
CA LEU A 154 5.09 -30.79 8.88
C LEU A 154 6.39 -31.19 9.60
N PHE A 155 7.57 -31.07 8.97
CA PHE A 155 8.84 -31.58 9.51
C PHE A 155 10.06 -30.67 9.22
N ALA A 156 9.87 -29.46 8.71
CA ALA A 156 10.99 -28.59 8.37
C ALA A 156 11.33 -27.66 9.53
N ALA A 157 12.51 -27.83 10.10
CA ALA A 157 13.18 -26.72 10.76
C ALA A 157 13.46 -25.64 9.70
N LEU A 158 13.39 -24.36 10.09
CA LEU A 158 13.77 -23.24 9.24
C LEU A 158 15.20 -23.49 8.69
N SER A 159 15.40 -23.20 7.43
CA SER A 159 16.76 -23.10 6.88
C SER A 159 17.47 -21.88 7.46
N ASP A 160 18.80 -21.86 7.40
CA ASP A 160 19.59 -20.72 7.86
C ASP A 160 19.16 -19.42 7.14
N ASP A 161 18.87 -19.47 5.82
CA ASP A 161 18.40 -18.33 5.03
C ASP A 161 17.02 -17.82 5.52
N GLU A 162 16.10 -18.73 5.88
CA GLU A 162 14.78 -18.38 6.40
C GLU A 162 14.87 -17.74 7.80
N TYR A 163 15.74 -18.29 8.66
CA TYR A 163 16.01 -17.73 9.97
C TYR A 163 16.62 -16.32 9.88
N ASP A 164 17.62 -16.16 9.01
CA ASP A 164 18.26 -14.86 8.77
C ASP A 164 17.25 -13.84 8.29
N ARG A 165 16.35 -14.24 7.39
CA ARG A 165 15.29 -13.38 6.88
C ARG A 165 14.34 -12.91 7.96
N VAL A 166 13.85 -13.80 8.85
CA VAL A 166 13.01 -13.42 9.99
C VAL A 166 13.78 -12.45 10.89
N SER A 167 15.06 -12.74 11.16
CA SER A 167 15.92 -11.89 11.99
C SER A 167 16.15 -10.51 11.37
N ASP A 168 16.29 -10.43 10.03
CA ASP A 168 16.42 -9.17 9.32
C ASP A 168 15.17 -8.31 9.42
N VAL A 169 13.99 -8.93 9.24
CA VAL A 169 12.71 -8.21 9.40
C VAL A 169 12.51 -7.76 10.84
N LEU A 170 12.82 -8.60 11.85
CA LEU A 170 12.76 -8.19 13.26
C LEU A 170 13.62 -6.95 13.54
N ARG A 171 14.85 -6.91 13.01
CA ARG A 171 15.74 -5.74 13.12
C ARG A 171 15.13 -4.52 12.41
N GLN A 172 14.56 -4.70 11.21
CA GLN A 172 13.96 -3.64 10.44
C GLN A 172 12.76 -3.00 11.16
N ILE A 173 11.91 -3.81 11.77
CA ILE A 173 10.77 -3.35 12.58
C ILE A 173 11.15 -3.07 14.05
N ARG A 174 12.43 -3.15 14.42
CA ARG A 174 12.98 -2.84 15.76
C ARG A 174 12.40 -3.72 16.89
N LEU A 175 12.12 -4.97 16.58
CA LEU A 175 11.62 -5.98 17.55
C LEU A 175 12.61 -7.14 17.75
N ASP A 176 13.86 -6.99 17.34
CA ASP A 176 14.90 -8.03 17.50
C ASP A 176 15.12 -8.43 18.97
N HIS A 177 15.06 -7.46 19.89
CA HIS A 177 15.17 -7.70 21.33
C HIS A 177 13.91 -8.29 21.98
N GLU A 178 12.79 -8.33 21.25
CA GLU A 178 11.50 -8.89 21.67
C GLU A 178 11.15 -10.18 20.90
N ALA A 179 12.11 -10.74 20.16
CA ALA A 179 11.89 -11.88 19.25
C ALA A 179 11.15 -13.05 19.91
N GLU A 180 11.59 -13.43 21.12
CA GLU A 180 11.05 -14.57 21.90
C GLU A 180 9.85 -14.18 22.80
N ARG A 181 9.45 -12.89 22.79
CA ARG A 181 8.33 -12.43 23.61
C ARG A 181 6.99 -12.80 22.95
N PRO A 182 6.02 -13.34 23.71
CA PRO A 182 4.66 -13.55 23.23
C PRO A 182 4.07 -12.25 22.71
N ALA A 183 3.54 -12.25 21.48
CA ALA A 183 3.05 -11.04 20.81
C ALA A 183 1.91 -10.36 21.57
N GLY A 184 1.12 -11.12 22.33
CA GLY A 184 0.08 -10.56 23.21
C GLY A 184 0.60 -9.60 24.28
N LEU A 185 1.89 -9.72 24.69
CA LEU A 185 2.54 -8.89 25.70
C LEU A 185 3.26 -7.65 25.14
N LEU A 186 3.29 -7.48 23.82
CA LEU A 186 3.84 -6.31 23.16
C LEU A 186 2.97 -5.07 23.39
N SER A 187 3.57 -3.88 23.37
CA SER A 187 2.81 -2.62 23.38
C SER A 187 1.94 -2.49 22.13
N HIS A 188 1.01 -1.53 22.12
CA HIS A 188 0.15 -1.31 20.96
C HIS A 188 0.99 -1.00 19.72
N GLY A 189 1.94 -0.06 19.80
CA GLY A 189 2.84 0.28 18.70
C GLY A 189 3.70 -0.90 18.24
N GLN A 190 4.26 -1.69 19.18
CA GLN A 190 5.02 -2.89 18.86
C GLN A 190 4.17 -3.94 18.11
N LYS A 191 2.89 -4.11 18.47
CA LYS A 191 1.96 -4.99 17.73
C LYS A 191 1.74 -4.50 16.31
N GLN A 192 1.63 -3.18 16.10
CA GLN A 192 1.51 -2.58 14.78
C GLN A 192 2.78 -2.80 13.93
N TRP A 193 3.98 -2.66 14.54
CA TRP A 193 5.25 -2.95 13.85
C TRP A 193 5.37 -4.43 13.49
N LEU A 194 4.96 -5.33 14.40
CA LEU A 194 4.94 -6.77 14.11
C LEU A 194 4.03 -7.09 12.91
N GLU A 195 2.86 -6.47 12.82
CA GLU A 195 1.95 -6.65 11.68
C GLU A 195 2.56 -6.15 10.37
N ILE A 196 3.27 -5.01 10.39
CA ILE A 196 4.04 -4.53 9.24
C ILE A 196 5.13 -5.54 8.87
N GLY A 197 5.85 -6.09 9.85
CA GLY A 197 6.82 -7.15 9.65
C GLY A 197 6.23 -8.40 8.99
N MET A 198 5.05 -8.83 9.44
CA MET A 198 4.34 -9.96 8.81
C MET A 198 3.99 -9.68 7.34
N LEU A 199 3.65 -8.46 6.99
CA LEU A 199 3.44 -8.07 5.60
C LEU A 199 4.77 -8.09 4.81
N LEU A 200 5.86 -7.60 5.39
CA LEU A 200 7.19 -7.62 4.75
C LEU A 200 7.69 -9.04 4.47
N MET A 201 7.34 -10.02 5.33
CA MET A 201 7.66 -11.44 5.10
C MET A 201 7.03 -12.00 3.82
N GLN A 202 5.98 -11.38 3.30
CA GLN A 202 5.31 -11.75 2.04
C GLN A 202 5.95 -11.09 0.81
N GLU A 203 7.00 -10.27 0.96
CA GLU A 203 7.70 -9.54 -0.11
C GLU A 203 6.77 -8.67 -0.98
N PRO A 204 5.95 -7.80 -0.39
CA PRO A 204 5.05 -6.98 -1.16
C PRO A 204 5.82 -5.97 -2.01
N ARG A 205 5.30 -5.69 -3.20
CA ARG A 205 5.78 -4.57 -4.03
C ARG A 205 5.06 -3.26 -3.68
N LEU A 206 3.82 -3.39 -3.23
CA LEU A 206 2.97 -2.28 -2.80
C LEU A 206 2.40 -2.58 -1.42
N LEU A 207 2.59 -1.65 -0.47
CA LEU A 207 2.01 -1.67 0.86
C LEU A 207 0.90 -0.62 0.98
N LEU A 208 -0.27 -1.05 1.40
CA LEU A 208 -1.41 -0.20 1.71
C LEU A 208 -1.58 -0.13 3.23
N LEU A 209 -1.43 1.04 3.81
CA LEU A 209 -1.38 1.27 5.24
C LEU A 209 -2.52 2.24 5.63
N ASP A 210 -3.51 1.73 6.37
CA ASP A 210 -4.71 2.47 6.76
C ASP A 210 -4.58 2.90 8.22
N GLU A 211 -4.38 4.21 8.46
CA GLU A 211 -4.17 4.83 9.78
C GLU A 211 -3.13 4.06 10.63
N PRO A 212 -1.91 3.87 10.11
CA PRO A 212 -0.92 2.97 10.73
C PRO A 212 -0.43 3.42 12.09
N VAL A 213 -0.58 4.70 12.46
CA VAL A 213 -0.13 5.26 13.75
C VAL A 213 -1.25 5.54 14.74
N ALA A 214 -2.49 5.11 14.42
CA ALA A 214 -3.63 5.33 15.31
C ALA A 214 -3.39 4.71 16.70
N GLY A 215 -3.46 5.53 17.76
CA GLY A 215 -3.27 5.10 19.15
C GLY A 215 -1.81 4.88 19.57
N MET A 216 -0.85 5.27 18.77
CA MET A 216 0.57 5.29 19.11
C MET A 216 0.93 6.53 19.95
N THR A 217 1.99 6.43 20.73
CA THR A 217 2.65 7.58 21.36
C THR A 217 3.45 8.37 20.33
N ASP A 218 3.83 9.62 20.66
CA ASP A 218 4.63 10.46 19.75
C ASP A 218 5.96 9.78 19.36
N ASP A 219 6.64 9.12 20.31
CA ASP A 219 7.89 8.38 20.06
C ASP A 219 7.66 7.17 19.13
N GLU A 220 6.56 6.42 19.31
CA GLU A 220 6.20 5.30 18.42
C GLU A 220 5.84 5.82 17.02
N THR A 221 5.16 6.97 16.92
CA THR A 221 4.80 7.61 15.65
C THR A 221 6.04 8.04 14.87
N GLU A 222 7.00 8.70 15.54
CA GLU A 222 8.26 9.13 14.92
C GLU A 222 9.05 7.92 14.39
N ARG A 223 9.20 6.88 15.20
CA ARG A 223 9.86 5.63 14.78
C ARG A 223 9.14 4.92 13.62
N THR A 224 7.81 5.03 13.56
CA THR A 224 7.02 4.49 12.45
C THR A 224 7.27 5.28 11.17
N ALA A 225 7.40 6.62 11.26
CA ALA A 225 7.77 7.45 10.12
C ALA A 225 9.16 7.06 9.57
N GLU A 226 10.15 6.92 10.44
CA GLU A 226 11.50 6.47 10.07
C GLU A 226 11.48 5.09 9.38
N LEU A 227 10.68 4.14 9.91
CA LEU A 227 10.49 2.83 9.30
C LEU A 227 9.96 2.98 7.87
N PHE A 228 8.87 3.74 7.66
CA PHE A 228 8.26 3.87 6.33
C PHE A 228 9.19 4.57 5.34
N VAL A 229 9.89 5.60 5.76
CA VAL A 229 10.93 6.26 4.93
C VAL A 229 12.03 5.26 4.53
N SER A 230 12.43 4.36 5.45
CA SER A 230 13.44 3.34 5.16
C SER A 230 12.96 2.24 4.20
N LEU A 231 11.64 2.02 4.14
CA LEU A 231 11.00 1.05 3.22
C LEU A 231 10.81 1.63 1.82
N ALA A 232 10.63 2.95 1.71
CA ALA A 232 10.46 3.65 0.44
C ALA A 232 11.64 3.38 -0.51
N GLY A 233 11.36 3.29 -1.80
CA GLY A 233 12.34 2.92 -2.82
C GLY A 233 12.47 1.41 -3.04
N LYS A 234 12.42 0.60 -1.97
CA LYS A 234 12.36 -0.87 -2.07
C LYS A 234 10.93 -1.36 -2.25
N HIS A 235 10.02 -0.73 -1.56
CA HIS A 235 8.58 -0.94 -1.63
C HIS A 235 7.90 0.37 -2.03
N SER A 236 6.76 0.28 -2.68
CA SER A 236 5.86 1.43 -2.83
C SER A 236 4.90 1.43 -1.65
N LEU A 237 4.66 2.60 -1.06
CA LEU A 237 3.81 2.74 0.13
C LEU A 237 2.66 3.70 -0.18
N VAL A 238 1.44 3.30 0.15
CA VAL A 238 0.26 4.17 0.20
C VAL A 238 -0.20 4.23 1.64
N VAL A 239 -0.10 5.40 2.24
CA VAL A 239 -0.44 5.66 3.64
C VAL A 239 -1.67 6.55 3.68
N VAL A 240 -2.77 6.02 4.19
CA VAL A 240 -3.97 6.81 4.48
C VAL A 240 -3.85 7.35 5.90
N GLU A 241 -3.85 8.67 6.05
CA GLU A 241 -3.65 9.32 7.34
C GLU A 241 -4.43 10.61 7.48
N HIS A 242 -4.60 11.04 8.73
CA HIS A 242 -5.21 12.32 9.09
C HIS A 242 -4.31 13.14 10.04
N ASP A 243 -3.24 12.54 10.57
CA ASP A 243 -2.22 13.23 11.36
C ASP A 243 -1.23 13.94 10.44
N MET A 244 -1.33 15.28 10.38
CA MET A 244 -0.49 16.10 9.50
C MET A 244 0.98 16.09 9.93
N SER A 245 1.28 15.92 11.21
CA SER A 245 2.65 15.85 11.71
C SER A 245 3.34 14.59 11.21
N PHE A 246 2.60 13.47 11.21
CA PHE A 246 3.10 12.22 10.66
C PHE A 246 3.26 12.29 9.13
N VAL A 247 2.30 12.89 8.40
CA VAL A 247 2.40 13.12 6.95
C VAL A 247 3.61 13.99 6.61
N GLU A 248 3.89 15.03 7.41
CA GLU A 248 5.09 15.88 7.26
C GLU A 248 6.38 15.08 7.48
N ALA A 249 6.44 14.26 8.54
CA ALA A 249 7.59 13.40 8.84
C ALA A 249 7.88 12.37 7.74
N LEU A 250 6.87 11.89 7.03
CA LEU A 250 7.03 10.98 5.89
C LEU A 250 7.66 11.66 4.67
N GLY A 251 7.42 12.95 4.45
CA GLY A 251 8.04 13.75 3.38
C GLY A 251 7.74 13.29 1.96
N GLY A 252 6.72 12.43 1.78
CA GLY A 252 6.31 11.90 0.48
C GLY A 252 5.35 12.81 -0.29
N MET A 253 4.88 12.32 -1.44
CA MET A 253 3.79 12.95 -2.20
C MET A 253 2.48 12.82 -1.44
N VAL A 254 1.67 13.86 -1.47
CA VAL A 254 0.35 13.92 -0.82
C VAL A 254 -0.74 14.04 -1.88
N THR A 255 -1.75 13.19 -1.79
CA THR A 255 -2.99 13.25 -2.58
C THR A 255 -4.14 13.56 -1.64
N VAL A 256 -4.90 14.60 -1.93
CA VAL A 256 -6.13 14.94 -1.21
C VAL A 256 -7.32 14.34 -1.93
N LEU A 257 -8.06 13.47 -1.24
CA LEU A 257 -9.34 12.98 -1.72
C LEU A 257 -10.48 13.81 -1.15
N HIS A 258 -11.45 14.13 -2.00
CA HIS A 258 -12.70 14.78 -1.64
C HIS A 258 -13.83 14.27 -2.54
N GLU A 259 -14.98 13.90 -1.93
CA GLU A 259 -16.17 13.39 -2.65
C GLU A 259 -15.85 12.30 -3.68
N GLY A 260 -14.93 11.39 -3.33
CA GLY A 260 -14.55 10.25 -4.16
C GLY A 260 -13.65 10.56 -5.36
N SER A 261 -13.07 11.76 -5.42
CA SER A 261 -12.18 12.22 -6.49
C SER A 261 -10.89 12.80 -5.91
N VAL A 262 -9.84 12.92 -6.74
CA VAL A 262 -8.62 13.66 -6.38
C VAL A 262 -8.91 15.15 -6.47
N LEU A 263 -8.70 15.86 -5.36
CA LEU A 263 -8.85 17.29 -5.27
C LEU A 263 -7.54 18.04 -5.58
N ALA A 264 -6.44 17.55 -5.02
CA ALA A 264 -5.11 18.13 -5.20
C ALA A 264 -4.03 17.07 -4.99
N GLU A 265 -2.87 17.26 -5.64
CA GLU A 265 -1.66 16.44 -5.47
C GLU A 265 -0.42 17.34 -5.46
N GLY A 266 0.58 16.95 -4.66
CA GLY A 266 1.85 17.64 -4.55
C GLY A 266 2.60 17.27 -3.28
N ASP A 267 3.66 18.01 -2.96
CA ASP A 267 4.22 17.96 -1.61
C ASP A 267 3.25 18.58 -0.59
N LEU A 268 3.47 18.31 0.68
CA LEU A 268 2.57 18.76 1.76
C LEU A 268 2.39 20.29 1.73
N ALA A 269 3.47 21.06 1.48
CA ALA A 269 3.42 22.50 1.46
C ALA A 269 2.55 23.03 0.30
N THR A 270 2.66 22.42 -0.89
CA THR A 270 1.82 22.74 -2.05
C THR A 270 0.35 22.48 -1.76
N VAL A 271 0.04 21.30 -1.19
CA VAL A 271 -1.33 20.88 -0.89
C VAL A 271 -1.96 21.76 0.20
N GLN A 272 -1.21 22.10 1.25
CA GLN A 272 -1.68 22.98 2.33
C GLN A 272 -1.99 24.42 1.87
N ASN A 273 -1.36 24.87 0.80
CA ASN A 273 -1.60 26.20 0.22
C ASN A 273 -2.65 26.21 -0.92
N ASP A 274 -3.18 25.04 -1.33
CA ASP A 274 -4.25 24.99 -2.31
C ASP A 274 -5.56 25.50 -1.72
N GLN A 275 -6.13 26.56 -2.33
CA GLN A 275 -7.34 27.20 -1.85
C GLN A 275 -8.53 26.21 -1.75
N ARG A 276 -8.65 25.24 -2.66
CA ARG A 276 -9.69 24.22 -2.67
C ARG A 276 -9.57 23.29 -1.46
N VAL A 277 -8.34 22.93 -1.10
CA VAL A 277 -8.05 22.10 0.08
C VAL A 277 -8.39 22.85 1.35
N ILE A 278 -7.99 24.12 1.44
CA ILE A 278 -8.30 24.98 2.59
C ILE A 278 -9.82 25.09 2.79
N GLU A 279 -10.59 25.31 1.72
CA GLU A 279 -12.06 25.41 1.78
C GLU A 279 -12.70 24.10 2.28
N VAL A 280 -12.23 22.95 1.81
CA VAL A 280 -12.73 21.62 2.23
C VAL A 280 -12.47 21.36 3.72
N TYR A 281 -11.27 21.69 4.23
CA TYR A 281 -10.91 21.46 5.63
C TYR A 281 -11.49 22.50 6.59
N LEU A 282 -11.71 23.75 6.15
CA LEU A 282 -12.33 24.80 6.96
C LEU A 282 -13.85 24.81 6.88
N GLY A 283 -14.45 23.98 6.01
CA GLY A 283 -15.94 23.88 5.89
C GLY A 283 -16.59 25.16 5.37
N ARG A 284 -15.94 25.91 4.50
CA ARG A 284 -16.44 27.15 3.90
C ARG A 284 -16.81 26.95 2.45
#